data_678f3727cacca74841bdcd4d83901829
#
_entry.id   678f3727cacca74841bdcd4d83901829
#
_cell.length_a   1.000
_cell.length_b   1.000
_cell.length_c   1.000
_cell.angle_alpha   90.00
_cell.angle_beta   90.00
_cell.angle_gamma   90.00
#
_symmetry.space_group_name_H-M   'P 1'
#
loop_
_entity.id
_entity.type
_entity.pdbx_description
1 polymer ?
#
loop_
_entity_poly.entity_id
_entity_poly.type
_entity_poly.pdbx_seq_one_letter_code
_entity_poly.pdbx_strand_id
1 'polypeptide(L)'
;DFTDIRQFNLMFKTFQGVTEDAKNTVYLRPETAQGIFVNFKNVQRTSRKKVPFGIGQIGKSFRNEITPGNFTFRTREFEQMELEFFCKPGTDLEWFAYWKQYCIDWLKALGMKEDELRARDHSPEELCFYSRATTDLEFKFPFGWGELWGIADRTDYDLTQHQNVSGEDMSYFD
;
A
#
# COMPACT_ATOMS: atom_id res chain seq x y z
N ASP A 1 -2.64 1.18 -38.66
CA ASP A 1 -3.46 0.14 -38.04
C ASP A 1 -3.15 0.07 -36.57
N PHE A 2 -4.19 0.21 -35.75
CA PHE A 2 -4.05 0.01 -34.30
C PHE A 2 -4.16 -1.48 -34.00
N THR A 3 -3.32 -1.96 -33.07
CA THR A 3 -3.45 -3.33 -32.54
C THR A 3 -4.66 -3.44 -31.61
N ASP A 4 -5.22 -4.62 -31.48
CA ASP A 4 -6.32 -4.87 -30.56
C ASP A 4 -5.96 -4.52 -29.13
N ILE A 5 -6.94 -3.94 -28.40
CA ILE A 5 -6.78 -3.65 -26.96
C ILE A 5 -6.68 -4.98 -26.21
N ARG A 6 -5.56 -5.21 -25.54
CA ARG A 6 -5.36 -6.37 -24.68
C ARG A 6 -5.56 -5.99 -23.23
N GLN A 7 -6.29 -6.79 -22.49
CA GLN A 7 -6.36 -6.65 -21.04
C GLN A 7 -5.00 -6.93 -20.43
N PHE A 8 -4.55 -6.00 -19.60
CA PHE A 8 -3.34 -6.13 -18.79
C PHE A 8 -3.72 -6.44 -17.34
N ASN A 9 -3.10 -7.46 -16.76
CA ASN A 9 -3.27 -7.80 -15.35
C ASN A 9 -1.97 -7.48 -14.61
N LEU A 10 -2.06 -6.58 -13.66
CA LEU A 10 -0.93 -6.20 -12.79
C LEU A 10 -0.47 -7.37 -11.91
N MET A 11 -1.38 -8.26 -11.53
CA MET A 11 -1.07 -9.41 -10.69
C MET A 11 -0.56 -10.58 -11.52
N PHE A 12 0.54 -11.19 -11.07
CA PHE A 12 1.00 -12.46 -11.62
C PHE A 12 0.02 -13.57 -11.27
N LYS A 13 -0.36 -14.33 -12.27
CA LYS A 13 -1.18 -15.52 -12.17
C LYS A 13 -0.29 -16.76 -12.13
N THR A 14 -0.60 -17.70 -11.25
CA THR A 14 0.04 -19.00 -11.19
C THR A 14 -0.96 -20.08 -10.79
N PHE A 15 -0.52 -21.31 -10.62
CA PHE A 15 -1.36 -22.44 -10.29
C PHE A 15 -0.83 -23.16 -9.03
N GLN A 16 -1.76 -23.61 -8.21
CA GLN A 16 -1.45 -24.44 -7.05
C GLN A 16 -1.72 -25.90 -7.40
N GLY A 17 -0.79 -26.80 -7.03
CA GLY A 17 -0.90 -28.24 -7.31
C GLY A 17 -0.30 -28.64 -8.65
N VAL A 18 -0.66 -29.84 -9.13
CA VAL A 18 -0.03 -30.49 -10.30
C VAL A 18 -0.71 -30.20 -11.64
N THR A 19 -1.91 -29.60 -11.63
CA THR A 19 -2.68 -29.31 -12.82
C THR A 19 -2.92 -27.82 -12.98
N GLU A 20 -2.73 -27.32 -14.20
CA GLU A 20 -3.00 -25.94 -14.58
C GLU A 20 -4.46 -25.77 -15.01
N ASP A 21 -5.36 -25.67 -14.04
CA ASP A 21 -6.78 -25.42 -14.30
C ASP A 21 -7.31 -24.18 -13.57
N ALA A 22 -8.51 -23.75 -13.96
CA ALA A 22 -9.13 -22.54 -13.39
C ALA A 22 -9.37 -22.63 -11.87
N LYS A 23 -9.58 -23.85 -11.34
CA LYS A 23 -9.85 -24.06 -9.92
C LYS A 23 -8.59 -23.91 -9.07
N ASN A 24 -7.44 -24.15 -9.69
CA ASN A 24 -6.12 -24.10 -9.04
C ASN A 24 -5.42 -22.76 -9.29
N THR A 25 -6.08 -21.82 -9.95
CA THR A 25 -5.51 -20.50 -10.21
C THR A 25 -5.37 -19.71 -8.93
N VAL A 26 -4.16 -19.19 -8.70
CA VAL A 26 -3.84 -18.26 -7.62
C VAL A 26 -3.08 -17.06 -8.17
N TYR A 27 -3.08 -15.97 -7.41
CA TYR A 27 -2.36 -14.75 -7.79
C TYR A 27 -1.32 -14.42 -6.76
N LEU A 28 -0.14 -13.98 -7.21
CA LEU A 28 0.87 -13.44 -6.32
C LEU A 28 0.42 -12.05 -5.85
N ARG A 29 0.63 -11.76 -4.58
CA ARG A 29 0.21 -10.47 -3.99
C ARG A 29 0.98 -9.29 -4.59
N PRO A 30 0.30 -8.21 -5.01
CA PRO A 30 0.95 -7.00 -5.54
C PRO A 30 1.36 -6.01 -4.44
N GLU A 31 0.94 -6.24 -3.20
CA GLU A 31 1.18 -5.42 -2.02
C GLU A 31 1.09 -6.27 -0.74
N THR A 32 1.63 -5.78 0.34
CA THR A 32 1.54 -6.43 1.66
C THR A 32 0.35 -5.97 2.49
N ALA A 33 -0.32 -4.87 2.10
CA ALA A 33 -1.43 -4.25 2.82
C ALA A 33 -2.58 -5.22 3.11
N GLN A 34 -3.00 -6.02 2.12
CA GLN A 34 -4.14 -6.92 2.28
C GLN A 34 -3.92 -7.99 3.36
N GLY A 35 -2.68 -8.45 3.54
CA GLY A 35 -2.32 -9.35 4.63
C GLY A 35 -2.49 -8.71 6.01
N ILE A 36 -2.29 -7.40 6.11
CA ILE A 36 -2.52 -6.64 7.35
C ILE A 36 -4.02 -6.59 7.66
N PHE A 37 -4.86 -6.26 6.68
CA PHE A 37 -6.32 -6.19 6.88
C PHE A 37 -6.92 -7.56 7.22
N VAL A 38 -6.49 -8.63 6.57
CA VAL A 38 -6.89 -10.01 6.92
C VAL A 38 -6.60 -10.33 8.39
N ASN A 39 -5.48 -9.85 8.92
CA ASN A 39 -5.06 -10.09 10.30
C ASN A 39 -5.57 -9.05 11.31
N PHE A 40 -6.29 -8.02 10.89
CA PHE A 40 -6.72 -6.91 11.75
C PHE A 40 -7.41 -7.41 13.03
N LYS A 41 -8.45 -8.21 12.92
CA LYS A 41 -9.18 -8.74 14.08
C LYS A 41 -8.34 -9.66 14.97
N ASN A 42 -7.46 -10.45 14.37
CA ASN A 42 -6.56 -11.31 15.10
C ASN A 42 -5.58 -10.49 15.96
N VAL A 43 -4.96 -9.47 15.36
CA VAL A 43 -4.06 -8.55 16.08
C VAL A 43 -4.80 -7.78 17.16
N GLN A 44 -5.98 -7.24 16.86
CA GLN A 44 -6.82 -6.52 17.84
C GLN A 44 -7.09 -7.40 19.08
N ARG A 45 -7.54 -8.65 18.88
CA ARG A 45 -7.86 -9.58 19.96
C ARG A 45 -6.65 -10.00 20.78
N THR A 46 -5.53 -10.34 20.10
CA THR A 46 -4.35 -10.89 20.76
C THR A 46 -3.51 -9.83 21.45
N SER A 47 -3.37 -8.64 20.85
CA SER A 47 -2.58 -7.55 21.42
C SER A 47 -3.35 -6.65 22.38
N ARG A 48 -4.69 -6.70 22.36
CA ARG A 48 -5.59 -5.84 23.14
C ARG A 48 -5.28 -4.36 23.01
N LYS A 49 -4.81 -3.95 21.82
CA LYS A 49 -4.48 -2.55 21.54
C LYS A 49 -5.75 -1.74 21.35
N LYS A 50 -5.74 -0.54 21.90
CA LYS A 50 -6.75 0.49 21.63
C LYS A 50 -6.31 1.37 20.46
N VAL A 51 -7.26 1.91 19.71
CA VAL A 51 -6.95 2.93 18.68
C VAL A 51 -6.44 4.21 19.37
N PRO A 52 -5.42 4.91 18.82
CA PRO A 52 -4.76 4.54 17.56
C PRO A 52 -3.70 3.45 17.73
N PHE A 53 -3.56 2.58 16.74
CA PHE A 53 -2.46 1.61 16.66
C PHE A 53 -2.11 1.29 15.21
N GLY A 54 -0.89 0.82 14.99
CA GLY A 54 -0.42 0.43 13.67
C GLY A 54 -0.05 -1.05 13.60
N ILE A 55 -0.17 -1.61 12.41
CA ILE A 55 0.33 -2.95 12.07
C ILE A 55 1.32 -2.79 10.92
N GLY A 56 2.58 -3.15 11.16
CA GLY A 56 3.62 -3.16 10.13
C GLY A 56 3.81 -4.55 9.56
N GLN A 57 4.11 -4.63 8.28
CA GLN A 57 4.49 -5.86 7.58
C GLN A 57 5.64 -5.59 6.61
N ILE A 58 6.61 -6.48 6.61
CA ILE A 58 7.71 -6.52 5.64
C ILE A 58 7.63 -7.84 4.91
N GLY A 59 7.70 -7.80 3.57
CA GLY A 59 7.65 -9.02 2.79
C GLY A 59 7.75 -8.78 1.29
N LYS A 60 7.76 -9.88 0.55
CA LYS A 60 7.78 -9.87 -0.91
C LYS A 60 6.44 -9.45 -1.48
N SER A 61 6.52 -8.62 -2.53
CA SER A 61 5.39 -8.25 -3.40
C SER A 61 5.79 -8.41 -4.86
N PHE A 62 4.78 -8.60 -5.72
CA PHE A 62 4.99 -8.97 -7.11
C PHE A 62 4.06 -8.14 -8.01
N ARG A 63 4.62 -7.41 -8.94
CA ARG A 63 3.83 -6.65 -9.91
C ARG A 63 4.29 -6.99 -11.31
N ASN A 64 3.40 -7.31 -12.21
CA ASN A 64 3.68 -7.62 -13.60
C ASN A 64 3.94 -6.33 -14.37
N GLU A 65 5.05 -5.66 -14.05
CA GLU A 65 5.44 -4.40 -14.67
C GLU A 65 5.66 -4.57 -16.16
N ILE A 66 5.06 -3.70 -16.97
CA ILE A 66 5.25 -3.69 -18.43
C ILE A 66 6.70 -3.34 -18.75
N THR A 67 7.24 -2.33 -18.08
CA THR A 67 8.59 -1.80 -18.34
C THR A 67 9.38 -1.68 -17.03
N PRO A 68 9.97 -2.79 -16.54
CA PRO A 68 10.95 -2.72 -15.46
C PRO A 68 12.13 -1.84 -15.88
N GLY A 69 12.76 -1.14 -14.92
CA GLY A 69 13.85 -0.26 -15.27
C GLY A 69 14.53 0.40 -14.07
N ASN A 70 15.56 1.20 -14.36
CA ASN A 70 16.33 1.92 -13.37
C ASN A 70 16.90 1.00 -12.29
N PHE A 71 17.52 -0.10 -12.72
CA PHE A 71 18.12 -1.13 -11.88
C PHE A 71 17.12 -1.73 -10.90
N THR A 72 17.23 -1.43 -9.59
CA THR A 72 16.33 -1.96 -8.55
C THR A 72 15.10 -1.08 -8.28
N PHE A 73 15.00 0.08 -8.94
CA PHE A 73 13.91 1.02 -8.67
C PHE A 73 12.54 0.48 -9.09
N ARG A 74 12.47 -0.21 -10.26
CA ARG A 74 11.23 -0.80 -10.75
C ARG A 74 11.48 -2.22 -11.24
N THR A 75 11.13 -3.18 -10.40
CA THR A 75 11.28 -4.62 -10.63
C THR A 75 9.95 -5.34 -10.50
N ARG A 76 9.85 -6.55 -11.01
CA ARG A 76 8.64 -7.38 -10.93
C ARG A 76 8.49 -8.10 -9.59
N GLU A 77 9.59 -8.34 -8.91
CA GLU A 77 9.66 -8.87 -7.54
C GLU A 77 10.44 -7.87 -6.69
N PHE A 78 9.89 -7.47 -5.55
CA PHE A 78 10.51 -6.52 -4.64
C PHE A 78 10.10 -6.80 -3.20
N GLU A 79 10.85 -6.25 -2.26
CA GLU A 79 10.46 -6.21 -0.86
C GLU A 79 9.71 -4.91 -0.61
N GLN A 80 8.61 -5.01 0.13
CA GLN A 80 7.80 -3.90 0.55
C GLN A 80 7.69 -3.88 2.06
N MET A 81 7.74 -2.69 2.62
CA MET A 81 7.45 -2.41 4.03
C MET A 81 6.24 -1.50 4.09
N GLU A 82 5.17 -1.96 4.69
CA GLU A 82 3.94 -1.21 4.86
C GLU A 82 3.56 -1.11 6.34
N LEU A 83 2.98 0.02 6.70
CA LEU A 83 2.37 0.29 8.00
C LEU A 83 0.95 0.75 7.76
N GLU A 84 -0.03 -0.05 8.19
CA GLU A 84 -1.42 0.37 8.25
C GLU A 84 -1.73 0.89 9.65
N PHE A 85 -2.11 2.15 9.73
CA PHE A 85 -2.39 2.85 10.98
C PHE A 85 -3.89 3.06 11.15
N PHE A 86 -4.44 2.48 12.21
CA PHE A 86 -5.86 2.49 12.51
C PHE A 86 -6.15 3.56 13.57
N CYS A 87 -7.02 4.49 13.24
CA CYS A 87 -7.38 5.61 14.10
C CYS A 87 -8.90 5.74 14.27
N LYS A 88 -9.30 6.62 15.19
CA LYS A 88 -10.72 6.92 15.41
C LYS A 88 -11.30 7.63 14.19
N PRO A 89 -12.51 7.27 13.72
CA PRO A 89 -13.18 7.98 12.64
C PRO A 89 -13.24 9.50 12.87
N GLY A 90 -12.95 10.28 11.83
CA GLY A 90 -12.92 11.74 11.87
C GLY A 90 -11.60 12.35 12.34
N THR A 91 -10.60 11.53 12.71
CA THR A 91 -9.22 11.99 13.03
C THR A 91 -8.21 11.65 11.95
N ASP A 92 -8.67 11.08 10.86
CA ASP A 92 -7.90 10.58 9.72
C ASP A 92 -6.96 11.64 9.13
N LEU A 93 -7.47 12.83 8.79
CA LEU A 93 -6.65 13.90 8.21
C LEU A 93 -5.61 14.48 9.17
N GLU A 94 -5.88 14.48 10.48
CA GLU A 94 -4.88 14.89 11.49
C GLU A 94 -3.73 13.88 11.53
N TRP A 95 -4.06 12.58 11.52
CA TRP A 95 -3.08 11.51 11.48
C TRP A 95 -2.33 11.45 10.15
N PHE A 96 -3.01 11.74 9.03
CA PHE A 96 -2.35 11.85 7.72
C PHE A 96 -1.28 12.96 7.74
N ALA A 97 -1.61 14.14 8.24
CA ALA A 97 -0.65 15.24 8.38
C ALA A 97 0.51 14.89 9.32
N TYR A 98 0.23 14.23 10.45
CA TYR A 98 1.24 13.74 11.37
C TYR A 98 2.21 12.76 10.69
N TRP A 99 1.70 11.73 10.01
CA TRP A 99 2.53 10.73 9.36
C TRP A 99 3.34 11.31 8.20
N LYS A 100 2.77 12.23 7.43
CA LYS A 100 3.49 12.95 6.37
C LYS A 100 4.72 13.66 6.95
N GLN A 101 4.56 14.43 8.01
CA GLN A 101 5.67 15.14 8.63
C GLN A 101 6.67 14.17 9.27
N TYR A 102 6.18 13.16 9.99
CA TYR A 102 7.01 12.14 10.62
C TYR A 102 7.90 11.42 9.61
N CYS A 103 7.35 11.01 8.47
CA CYS A 103 8.11 10.32 7.42
C CYS A 103 9.17 11.23 6.79
N ILE A 104 8.86 12.51 6.55
CA ILE A 104 9.83 13.50 6.07
C ILE A 104 11.00 13.65 7.06
N ASP A 105 10.70 13.82 8.34
CA ASP A 105 11.70 13.99 9.38
C ASP A 105 12.55 12.73 9.56
N TRP A 106 11.93 11.56 9.45
CA TRP A 106 12.62 10.28 9.50
C TRP A 106 13.60 10.12 8.34
N LEU A 107 13.21 10.45 7.11
CA LEU A 107 14.10 10.40 5.95
C LEU A 107 15.26 11.39 6.07
N LYS A 108 15.00 12.60 6.57
CA LYS A 108 16.05 13.59 6.88
C LYS A 108 17.01 13.07 7.96
N ALA A 109 16.51 12.40 9.00
CA ALA A 109 17.32 11.80 10.05
C ALA A 109 18.22 10.67 9.53
N LEU A 110 17.83 9.98 8.46
CA LEU A 110 18.67 9.01 7.75
C LEU A 110 19.73 9.65 6.83
N GLY A 111 19.78 10.99 6.73
CA GLY A 111 20.78 11.74 5.99
C GLY A 111 20.34 12.23 4.62
N MET A 112 19.06 12.11 4.26
CA MET A 112 18.56 12.71 3.02
C MET A 112 18.52 14.23 3.13
N LYS A 113 19.01 14.91 2.11
CA LYS A 113 19.05 16.37 2.09
C LYS A 113 17.70 16.94 1.64
N GLU A 114 17.44 18.16 2.08
CA GLU A 114 16.18 18.85 1.79
C GLU A 114 15.97 19.13 0.28
N ASP A 115 17.04 19.37 -0.47
CA ASP A 115 17.00 19.59 -1.90
C ASP A 115 16.93 18.28 -2.72
N GLU A 116 17.03 17.13 -2.06
CA GLU A 116 16.91 15.79 -2.65
C GLU A 116 15.57 15.13 -2.33
N LEU A 117 14.76 15.72 -1.46
CA LEU A 117 13.47 15.19 -0.98
C LEU A 117 12.36 16.20 -1.23
N ARG A 118 11.22 15.74 -1.73
CA ARG A 118 10.02 16.56 -1.82
C ARG A 118 8.76 15.75 -1.51
N ALA A 119 7.73 16.42 -0.98
CA ALA A 119 6.40 15.86 -0.83
C ALA A 119 5.53 16.35 -2.00
N ARG A 120 4.88 15.43 -2.70
CA ARG A 120 3.94 15.71 -3.79
C ARG A 120 2.56 15.23 -3.40
N ASP A 121 1.69 16.16 -3.06
CA ASP A 121 0.29 15.84 -2.79
C ASP A 121 -0.44 15.55 -4.11
N HIS A 122 -1.28 14.53 -4.12
CA HIS A 122 -2.11 14.19 -5.26
C HIS A 122 -3.26 15.18 -5.42
N SER A 123 -3.54 15.59 -6.66
CA SER A 123 -4.76 16.33 -6.97
C SER A 123 -6.00 15.43 -6.84
N PRO A 124 -7.20 16.00 -6.70
CA PRO A 124 -8.44 15.20 -6.61
C PRO A 124 -8.63 14.21 -7.75
N GLU A 125 -8.14 14.54 -8.96
CA GLU A 125 -8.24 13.71 -10.15
C GLU A 125 -7.24 12.54 -10.15
N GLU A 126 -6.16 12.64 -9.38
CA GLU A 126 -5.14 11.60 -9.23
C GLU A 126 -5.45 10.62 -8.10
N LEU A 127 -6.36 10.98 -7.17
CA LEU A 127 -6.68 10.14 -6.02
C LEU A 127 -7.29 8.80 -6.46
N CYS A 128 -6.80 7.72 -5.85
CA CYS A 128 -7.46 6.43 -5.97
C CYS A 128 -8.86 6.49 -5.33
N PHE A 129 -9.77 5.67 -5.83
CA PHE A 129 -11.17 5.61 -5.40
C PHE A 129 -11.35 5.30 -3.90
N TYR A 130 -10.37 4.71 -3.25
CA TYR A 130 -10.36 4.39 -1.83
C TYR A 130 -9.68 5.46 -0.97
N SER A 131 -9.06 6.47 -1.58
CA SER A 131 -8.22 7.43 -0.88
C SER A 131 -8.88 8.80 -0.78
N ARG A 132 -8.83 9.38 0.41
CA ARG A 132 -9.27 10.75 0.68
C ARG A 132 -8.13 11.76 0.50
N ALA A 133 -6.90 11.34 0.77
CA ALA A 133 -5.69 12.12 0.60
C ALA A 133 -4.51 11.19 0.33
N THR A 134 -3.60 11.60 -0.54
CA THR A 134 -2.37 10.87 -0.84
C THR A 134 -1.22 11.84 -1.03
N THR A 135 -0.06 11.50 -0.49
CA THR A 135 1.20 12.22 -0.69
C THR A 135 2.29 11.21 -1.05
N ASP A 136 3.01 11.45 -2.14
CA ASP A 136 4.25 10.76 -2.44
C ASP A 136 5.41 11.55 -1.84
N LEU A 137 6.29 10.86 -1.12
CA LEU A 137 7.62 11.38 -0.79
C LEU A 137 8.56 10.92 -1.89
N GLU A 138 9.01 11.88 -2.68
CA GLU A 138 9.87 11.64 -3.84
C GLU A 138 11.32 12.00 -3.52
N PHE A 139 12.23 11.16 -4.00
CA PHE A 139 13.67 11.37 -3.92
C PHE A 139 14.24 11.72 -5.29
N LYS A 140 15.27 12.55 -5.31
CA LYS A 140 15.97 12.95 -6.53
C LYS A 140 17.03 11.91 -6.91
N PHE A 141 16.57 10.87 -7.60
CA PHE A 141 17.47 9.84 -8.15
C PHE A 141 18.32 10.38 -9.32
N PRO A 142 19.36 9.68 -9.75
CA PRO A 142 20.14 10.07 -10.94
C PRO A 142 19.32 10.18 -12.22
N PHE A 143 18.20 9.46 -12.31
CA PHE A 143 17.27 9.50 -13.45
C PHE A 143 16.13 10.52 -13.28
N GLY A 144 16.11 11.28 -12.21
CA GLY A 144 15.07 12.27 -11.92
C GLY A 144 14.32 12.00 -10.62
N TRP A 145 13.22 12.70 -10.41
CA TRP A 145 12.34 12.49 -9.24
C TRP A 145 11.60 11.17 -9.35
N GLY A 146 11.64 10.40 -8.29
CA GLY A 146 10.93 9.14 -8.18
C GLY A 146 10.33 8.93 -6.80
N GLU A 147 9.18 8.27 -6.74
CA GLU A 147 8.51 7.92 -5.49
C GLU A 147 9.41 7.00 -4.66
N LEU A 148 9.66 7.41 -3.43
CA LEU A 148 10.35 6.61 -2.43
C LEU A 148 9.38 6.02 -1.43
N TRP A 149 8.32 6.75 -1.09
CA TRP A 149 7.35 6.38 -0.08
C TRP A 149 5.99 7.02 -0.38
N GLY A 150 4.92 6.24 -0.35
CA GLY A 150 3.55 6.72 -0.46
C GLY A 150 2.85 6.74 0.89
N ILE A 151 2.10 7.79 1.17
CA ILE A 151 1.27 7.94 2.36
C ILE A 151 -0.15 8.23 1.89
N ALA A 152 -1.12 7.40 2.29
CA ALA A 152 -2.51 7.54 1.88
C ALA A 152 -3.47 7.44 3.06
N ASP A 153 -4.44 8.33 3.11
CA ASP A 153 -5.64 8.15 3.92
C ASP A 153 -6.62 7.29 3.12
N ARG A 154 -6.71 6.00 3.49
CA ARG A 154 -7.54 4.98 2.81
C ARG A 154 -8.96 4.90 3.37
N THR A 155 -9.33 5.76 4.29
CA THR A 155 -10.62 5.74 4.98
C THR A 155 -10.87 4.37 5.67
N ASP A 156 -12.11 3.90 5.71
CA ASP A 156 -12.49 2.56 6.17
C ASP A 156 -12.70 1.57 5.01
N TYR A 157 -12.26 1.93 3.81
CA TYR A 157 -12.55 1.19 2.59
C TYR A 157 -12.14 -0.28 2.69
N ASP A 158 -10.88 -0.55 3.02
CA ASP A 158 -10.33 -1.91 3.05
C ASP A 158 -11.05 -2.78 4.10
N LEU A 159 -11.24 -2.27 5.32
CA LEU A 159 -11.97 -3.00 6.38
C LEU A 159 -13.40 -3.29 5.96
N THR A 160 -14.07 -2.33 5.33
CA THR A 160 -15.42 -2.50 4.80
C THR A 160 -15.48 -3.58 3.72
N GLN A 161 -14.52 -3.62 2.77
CA GLN A 161 -14.47 -4.66 1.75
C GLN A 161 -14.23 -6.04 2.36
N HIS A 162 -13.30 -6.16 3.30
CA HIS A 162 -13.04 -7.42 4.01
C HIS A 162 -14.26 -7.89 4.79
N GLN A 163 -14.98 -6.99 5.47
CA GLN A 163 -16.23 -7.30 6.17
C GLN A 163 -17.31 -7.80 5.22
N ASN A 164 -17.53 -7.11 4.10
CA ASN A 164 -18.55 -7.45 3.13
C ASN A 164 -18.33 -8.84 2.49
N VAL A 165 -17.09 -9.22 2.26
CA VAL A 165 -16.75 -10.51 1.62
C VAL A 165 -16.70 -11.66 2.63
N SER A 166 -16.16 -11.42 3.83
CA SER A 166 -15.99 -12.47 4.85
C SER A 166 -17.22 -12.68 5.73
N GLY A 167 -18.05 -11.64 5.88
CA GLY A 167 -19.15 -11.61 6.88
C GLY A 167 -18.67 -11.37 8.32
N GLU A 168 -17.35 -11.21 8.53
CA GLU A 168 -16.78 -10.93 9.85
C GLU A 168 -16.90 -9.43 10.16
N ASP A 169 -17.35 -9.10 11.36
CA ASP A 169 -17.41 -7.71 11.83
C ASP A 169 -16.00 -7.15 12.02
N MET A 170 -15.61 -6.19 11.18
CA MET A 170 -14.30 -5.53 11.21
C MET A 170 -14.31 -4.24 12.05
N SER A 171 -15.41 -3.92 12.72
CA SER A 171 -15.50 -2.74 13.58
C SER A 171 -14.59 -2.85 14.81
N TYR A 172 -14.17 -1.69 15.30
CA TYR A 172 -13.47 -1.56 16.57
C TYR A 172 -14.52 -1.17 17.65
N PHE A 173 -14.48 -1.87 18.77
CA PHE A 173 -15.27 -1.54 19.96
C PHE A 173 -14.35 -0.98 21.04
N ASP A 174 -14.63 0.25 21.52
CA ASP A 174 -13.89 0.91 22.61
C ASP A 174 -14.49 0.53 23.98
#